data_9e770f94abc5a64ca4846948d7471d1a
#
_entry.id   9e770f94abc5a64ca4846948d7471d1a
#
_cell.length_a   1.000
_cell.length_b   1.000
_cell.length_c   1.000
_cell.angle_alpha   90.00
_cell.angle_beta   90.00
_cell.angle_gamma   90.00
#
_symmetry.space_group_name_H-M   'P 1'
#
loop_
_entity.id
_entity.type
_entity.pdbx_description
1 polymer ?
#
loop_
_entity_poly.entity_id
_entity_poly.type
_entity_poly.pdbx_seq_one_letter_code
_entity_poly.pdbx_strand_id
1 'polypeptide(L)'
;KSNYFLKNVIRFRKKPIDDEYNRLIFTDPVSDGGQWNMVVNLVNKYGLVPKNDMDETFHTSNTEQMKSFLNNKLREYAVEIRKMPDSYFTGSKGELKKRLRKMMYSIFKIITIFMGTPPDKVDWSFYQNIPNTTKSKKKGKKKSRKSLKTKKKKSRKSKKSKKTKQKKSSKMKGGRIEDDQVLVNTKIFPNNGSTATKEKSYAAIKNITPQDFYKDFINYNCDDKISLINFPHKSRPYYKKYQVQYSNNMDNNNDSIYINVPPQVIMDAAAKSIKNGEAMWFGSDVDKNVHHINGIMDTESINYKETFDIDLEIDKGNALYTKAGAVNHAMVIKGFNCEKGKHINKWWVENSWGDENDNYGNYVMSTPWFERHVYQVVVDKKFCDKKTLAVLKQKAVA
;
A
#
# COMPACT_ATOMS: atom_id res chain seq x y z
N LYS A 1 7.81 9.12 -10.72
CA LYS A 1 9.20 8.69 -11.07
C LYS A 1 9.89 9.70 -12.00
N SER A 2 9.31 10.12 -13.14
CA SER A 2 9.97 10.97 -14.15
C SER A 2 10.54 12.28 -13.58
N ASN A 3 9.78 13.01 -12.75
CA ASN A 3 10.29 14.23 -12.12
C ASN A 3 11.47 13.94 -11.17
N TYR A 4 11.39 12.85 -10.43
CA TYR A 4 12.47 12.41 -9.53
C TYR A 4 13.73 12.01 -10.30
N PHE A 5 13.58 11.32 -11.43
CA PHE A 5 14.65 11.01 -12.36
C PHE A 5 15.37 12.29 -12.82
N LEU A 6 14.64 13.28 -13.37
CA LEU A 6 15.25 14.53 -13.85
C LEU A 6 15.99 15.29 -12.74
N LYS A 7 15.49 15.25 -11.50
CA LYS A 7 16.17 15.86 -10.36
C LYS A 7 17.46 15.11 -9.99
N ASN A 8 17.48 13.81 -10.06
CA ASN A 8 18.69 13.03 -9.85
C ASN A 8 19.72 13.26 -10.98
N VAL A 9 19.27 13.40 -12.22
CA VAL A 9 20.14 13.83 -13.33
C VAL A 9 20.81 15.16 -13.01
N ILE A 10 20.05 16.16 -12.51
CA ILE A 10 20.61 17.46 -12.10
C ILE A 10 21.62 17.27 -10.95
N ARG A 11 21.28 16.48 -9.95
CA ARG A 11 22.13 16.22 -8.78
C ARG A 11 23.48 15.62 -9.17
N PHE A 12 23.47 14.66 -10.09
CA PHE A 12 24.66 13.91 -10.51
C PHE A 12 25.25 14.36 -11.85
N ARG A 13 24.81 15.49 -12.42
CA ARG A 13 25.21 15.94 -13.76
C ARG A 13 26.70 16.12 -13.96
N LYS A 14 27.43 16.49 -12.89
CA LYS A 14 28.89 16.71 -12.93
C LYS A 14 29.71 15.44 -12.75
N LYS A 15 29.08 14.34 -12.32
CA LYS A 15 29.76 13.05 -12.21
C LYS A 15 29.91 12.41 -13.61
N PRO A 16 30.94 11.58 -13.82
CA PRO A 16 31.11 10.81 -15.05
C PRO A 16 29.84 10.01 -15.38
N ILE A 17 29.62 9.70 -16.66
CA ILE A 17 28.44 8.94 -17.09
C ILE A 17 28.44 7.51 -16.54
N ASP A 18 29.61 6.93 -16.33
CA ASP A 18 29.87 5.61 -15.80
C ASP A 18 29.95 5.56 -14.26
N ASP A 19 29.77 6.70 -13.56
CA ASP A 19 29.60 6.71 -12.11
C ASP A 19 28.42 5.81 -11.70
N GLU A 20 28.56 5.09 -10.60
CA GLU A 20 27.57 4.11 -10.10
C GLU A 20 26.14 4.69 -10.02
N TYR A 21 25.98 5.90 -9.54
CA TYR A 21 24.66 6.55 -9.45
C TYR A 21 24.08 6.87 -10.82
N ASN A 22 24.90 7.34 -11.76
CA ASN A 22 24.46 7.58 -13.13
C ASN A 22 24.08 6.27 -13.82
N ARG A 23 24.88 5.21 -13.67
CA ARG A 23 24.52 3.87 -14.19
C ARG A 23 23.17 3.42 -13.64
N LEU A 24 22.96 3.54 -12.32
CA LEU A 24 21.72 3.12 -11.68
C LEU A 24 20.51 3.86 -12.25
N ILE A 25 20.53 5.21 -12.30
CA ILE A 25 19.38 5.99 -12.76
C ILE A 25 19.15 5.87 -14.27
N PHE A 26 20.19 5.64 -15.09
CA PHE A 26 20.04 5.50 -16.54
C PHE A 26 19.66 4.10 -17.01
N THR A 27 19.82 3.07 -16.18
CA THR A 27 19.41 1.70 -16.53
C THR A 27 17.92 1.64 -16.83
N ASP A 28 17.08 2.14 -15.94
CA ASP A 28 15.63 2.20 -16.15
C ASP A 28 15.03 3.47 -15.49
N PRO A 29 14.97 4.60 -16.23
CA PRO A 29 14.47 5.88 -15.70
C PRO A 29 13.06 5.81 -15.11
N VAL A 30 12.19 4.95 -15.68
CA VAL A 30 10.81 4.76 -15.25
C VAL A 30 10.51 3.27 -15.21
N SER A 31 11.06 2.57 -14.21
CA SER A 31 10.75 1.16 -13.99
C SER A 31 9.26 0.96 -13.72
N ASP A 32 8.75 -0.18 -14.13
CA ASP A 32 7.35 -0.56 -13.91
C ASP A 32 7.09 -0.89 -12.44
N GLY A 33 7.97 -1.63 -11.83
CA GLY A 33 7.91 -2.00 -10.42
C GLY A 33 7.96 -0.81 -9.45
N GLY A 34 7.65 -1.08 -8.21
CA GLY A 34 7.68 -0.10 -7.14
C GLY A 34 7.75 -0.74 -5.77
N GLN A 35 8.06 0.08 -4.77
CA GLN A 35 8.08 -0.30 -3.37
C GLN A 35 6.86 0.30 -2.65
N TRP A 36 6.49 -0.26 -1.51
CA TRP A 36 5.33 0.18 -0.74
C TRP A 36 5.33 1.69 -0.44
N ASN A 37 6.49 2.26 -0.08
CA ASN A 37 6.60 3.70 0.17
C ASN A 37 6.21 4.56 -1.04
N MET A 38 6.42 4.05 -2.26
CA MET A 38 6.01 4.76 -3.49
C MET A 38 4.48 4.80 -3.64
N VAL A 39 3.78 3.73 -3.24
CA VAL A 39 2.31 3.70 -3.18
C VAL A 39 1.82 4.69 -2.12
N VAL A 40 2.39 4.65 -0.91
CA VAL A 40 2.07 5.59 0.18
C VAL A 40 2.21 7.04 -0.28
N ASN A 41 3.31 7.36 -0.95
CA ASN A 41 3.55 8.71 -1.48
C ASN A 41 2.50 9.14 -2.50
N LEU A 42 2.05 8.23 -3.38
CA LEU A 42 1.00 8.51 -4.36
C LEU A 42 -0.34 8.75 -3.68
N VAL A 43 -0.75 7.85 -2.79
CA VAL A 43 -2.02 7.91 -2.07
C VAL A 43 -2.11 9.18 -1.21
N ASN A 44 -1.05 9.48 -0.43
CA ASN A 44 -1.03 10.68 0.42
C ASN A 44 -1.06 11.98 -0.38
N LYS A 45 -0.49 11.99 -1.57
CA LYS A 45 -0.42 13.20 -2.41
C LYS A 45 -1.63 13.39 -3.29
N TYR A 46 -2.13 12.32 -3.89
CA TYR A 46 -3.15 12.40 -4.94
C TYR A 46 -4.48 11.78 -4.54
N GLY A 47 -4.54 11.06 -3.42
CA GLY A 47 -5.72 10.30 -3.02
C GLY A 47 -5.90 9.00 -3.81
N LEU A 48 -7.13 8.53 -3.86
CA LEU A 48 -7.55 7.35 -4.61
C LEU A 48 -8.76 7.68 -5.49
N VAL A 49 -8.88 6.95 -6.58
CA VAL A 49 -10.00 7.03 -7.53
C VAL A 49 -10.73 5.69 -7.51
N PRO A 50 -12.08 5.66 -7.43
CA PRO A 50 -12.85 4.43 -7.63
C PRO A 50 -12.56 3.82 -9.00
N LYS A 51 -12.54 2.49 -9.10
CA LYS A 51 -12.24 1.81 -10.37
C LYS A 51 -13.17 2.23 -11.52
N ASN A 52 -14.43 2.50 -11.21
CA ASN A 52 -15.43 2.88 -12.23
C ASN A 52 -15.31 4.33 -12.73
N ASP A 53 -14.49 5.16 -12.08
CA ASP A 53 -14.28 6.56 -12.47
C ASP A 53 -13.01 6.75 -13.31
N MET A 54 -12.25 5.68 -13.53
CA MET A 54 -11.09 5.66 -14.43
C MET A 54 -10.99 4.29 -15.08
N ASP A 55 -11.41 4.23 -16.33
CA ASP A 55 -11.38 3.00 -17.12
C ASP A 55 -9.95 2.51 -17.36
N GLU A 56 -9.79 1.21 -17.38
CA GLU A 56 -8.54 0.57 -17.79
C GLU A 56 -8.37 0.71 -19.31
N THR A 57 -7.16 1.09 -19.72
CA THR A 57 -6.76 1.10 -21.14
C THR A 57 -6.02 -0.20 -21.47
N PHE A 58 -5.83 -0.49 -22.75
CA PHE A 58 -4.96 -1.61 -23.17
C PHE A 58 -3.58 -1.56 -22.50
N HIS A 59 -3.05 -0.35 -22.27
CA HIS A 59 -1.71 -0.14 -21.73
C HIS A 59 -1.64 -0.23 -20.20
N THR A 60 -2.74 -0.37 -19.48
CA THR A 60 -2.70 -0.63 -18.03
C THR A 60 -2.13 -2.01 -17.71
N SER A 61 -2.33 -2.97 -18.61
CA SER A 61 -1.75 -4.32 -18.54
C SER A 61 -0.57 -4.55 -19.49
N ASN A 62 -0.29 -3.60 -20.41
CA ASN A 62 0.78 -3.70 -21.42
C ASN A 62 1.63 -2.42 -21.45
N THR A 63 2.42 -2.19 -20.41
CA THR A 63 3.16 -0.95 -20.21
C THR A 63 4.45 -0.82 -21.02
N GLU A 64 4.93 -1.89 -21.66
CA GLU A 64 6.25 -1.97 -22.28
C GLU A 64 6.49 -0.86 -23.31
N GLN A 65 5.55 -0.67 -24.26
CA GLN A 65 5.66 0.35 -25.29
C GLN A 65 5.67 1.77 -24.68
N MET A 66 4.77 2.07 -23.75
CA MET A 66 4.75 3.33 -23.03
C MET A 66 6.07 3.59 -22.28
N LYS A 67 6.61 2.59 -21.59
CA LYS A 67 7.91 2.67 -20.91
C LYS A 67 9.04 2.97 -21.88
N SER A 68 9.05 2.33 -23.03
CA SER A 68 10.06 2.59 -24.08
C SER A 68 10.07 4.06 -24.48
N PHE A 69 8.91 4.65 -24.81
CA PHE A 69 8.80 6.07 -25.13
C PHE A 69 9.23 6.99 -23.99
N LEU A 70 8.76 6.70 -22.77
CA LEU A 70 9.12 7.49 -21.58
C LEU A 70 10.60 7.44 -21.27
N ASN A 71 11.20 6.25 -21.31
CA ASN A 71 12.62 6.05 -21.03
C ASN A 71 13.51 6.73 -22.07
N ASN A 72 13.16 6.63 -23.35
CA ASN A 72 13.88 7.31 -24.42
C ASN A 72 13.81 8.83 -24.27
N LYS A 73 12.61 9.38 -24.01
CA LYS A 73 12.44 10.81 -23.84
C LYS A 73 13.12 11.36 -22.60
N LEU A 74 13.12 10.60 -21.52
CA LEU A 74 13.83 10.97 -20.27
C LEU A 74 15.35 10.95 -20.45
N ARG A 75 15.89 9.99 -21.20
CA ARG A 75 17.33 9.95 -21.53
C ARG A 75 17.73 11.12 -22.44
N GLU A 76 16.90 11.49 -23.42
CA GLU A 76 17.10 12.68 -24.23
C GLU A 76 17.17 13.94 -23.35
N TYR A 77 16.23 14.11 -22.42
CA TYR A 77 16.26 15.21 -21.46
C TYR A 77 17.45 15.17 -20.51
N ALA A 78 17.92 14.00 -20.15
CA ALA A 78 19.11 13.87 -19.33
C ALA A 78 20.36 14.35 -20.07
N VAL A 79 20.50 14.04 -21.35
CA VAL A 79 21.58 14.58 -22.20
C VAL A 79 21.49 16.10 -22.29
N GLU A 80 20.30 16.65 -22.50
CA GLU A 80 20.07 18.08 -22.54
C GLU A 80 20.50 18.76 -21.22
N ILE A 81 20.03 18.24 -20.07
CA ILE A 81 20.36 18.79 -18.74
C ILE A 81 21.87 18.75 -18.48
N ARG A 82 22.55 17.68 -18.86
CA ARG A 82 24.00 17.52 -18.66
C ARG A 82 24.82 18.50 -19.54
N LYS A 83 24.28 18.96 -20.65
CA LYS A 83 24.90 19.96 -21.55
C LYS A 83 24.57 21.40 -21.16
N MET A 84 23.63 21.63 -20.24
CA MET A 84 23.27 23.00 -19.84
C MET A 84 24.44 23.71 -19.12
N PRO A 85 24.70 24.99 -19.43
CA PRO A 85 25.67 25.80 -18.71
C PRO A 85 25.35 25.85 -17.19
N ASP A 86 26.40 25.96 -16.37
CA ASP A 86 26.25 26.04 -14.89
C ASP A 86 25.39 27.23 -14.44
N SER A 87 25.31 28.29 -15.24
CA SER A 87 24.44 29.45 -14.97
C SER A 87 22.95 29.09 -14.81
N TYR A 88 22.48 28.04 -15.47
CA TYR A 88 21.09 27.53 -15.28
C TYR A 88 20.83 27.01 -13.88
N PHE A 89 21.86 26.53 -13.19
CA PHE A 89 21.78 25.88 -11.87
C PHE A 89 22.14 26.79 -10.71
N THR A 90 22.94 27.85 -10.97
CA THR A 90 23.44 28.80 -9.95
C THR A 90 22.73 30.15 -10.00
N GLY A 91 22.09 30.48 -11.13
CA GLY A 91 21.35 31.73 -11.34
C GLY A 91 19.92 31.72 -10.77
N SER A 92 19.10 32.65 -11.23
CA SER A 92 17.69 32.66 -10.84
C SER A 92 17.03 31.32 -11.25
N LYS A 93 16.42 30.62 -10.28
CA LYS A 93 15.80 29.30 -10.49
C LYS A 93 14.65 29.31 -11.51
N GLY A 94 14.33 30.46 -12.12
CA GLY A 94 13.18 30.63 -13.02
C GLY A 94 13.32 29.86 -14.34
N GLU A 95 14.46 30.00 -15.01
CA GLU A 95 14.67 29.39 -16.33
C GLU A 95 14.76 27.86 -16.24
N LEU A 96 15.54 27.33 -15.30
CA LEU A 96 15.57 25.87 -15.06
C LEU A 96 14.18 25.32 -14.75
N LYS A 97 13.42 25.97 -13.86
CA LYS A 97 12.06 25.57 -13.53
C LYS A 97 11.12 25.59 -14.73
N LYS A 98 11.22 26.61 -15.57
CA LYS A 98 10.46 26.73 -16.82
C LYS A 98 10.80 25.58 -17.79
N ARG A 99 12.10 25.27 -17.94
CA ARG A 99 12.54 24.17 -18.79
C ARG A 99 12.07 22.81 -18.30
N LEU A 100 12.22 22.53 -17.02
CA LEU A 100 11.72 21.28 -16.39
C LEU A 100 10.20 21.13 -16.53
N ARG A 101 9.43 22.22 -16.42
CA ARG A 101 7.98 22.18 -16.67
C ARG A 101 7.66 21.76 -18.10
N LYS A 102 8.38 22.29 -19.11
CA LYS A 102 8.19 21.89 -20.50
C LYS A 102 8.52 20.40 -20.71
N MET A 103 9.63 19.92 -20.12
CA MET A 103 10.00 18.52 -20.18
C MET A 103 8.90 17.63 -19.54
N MET A 104 8.43 17.99 -18.35
CA MET A 104 7.38 17.24 -17.67
C MET A 104 6.03 17.30 -18.40
N TYR A 105 5.72 18.37 -19.09
CA TYR A 105 4.52 18.46 -19.91
C TYR A 105 4.55 17.46 -21.08
N SER A 106 5.70 17.28 -21.74
CA SER A 106 5.86 16.25 -22.78
C SER A 106 5.71 14.83 -22.22
N ILE A 107 6.27 14.58 -21.03
CA ILE A 107 6.09 13.30 -20.34
C ILE A 107 4.61 13.07 -20.00
N PHE A 108 3.92 14.10 -19.48
CA PHE A 108 2.49 14.03 -19.18
C PHE A 108 1.67 13.69 -20.44
N LYS A 109 1.97 14.33 -21.59
CA LYS A 109 1.31 14.00 -22.86
C LYS A 109 1.46 12.53 -23.25
N ILE A 110 2.68 11.97 -23.11
CA ILE A 110 2.90 10.55 -23.40
C ILE A 110 2.00 9.70 -22.48
N ILE A 111 2.04 9.93 -21.18
CA ILE A 111 1.25 9.16 -20.21
C ILE A 111 -0.25 9.27 -20.51
N THR A 112 -0.77 10.46 -20.80
CA THR A 112 -2.21 10.65 -21.07
C THR A 112 -2.67 10.02 -22.38
N ILE A 113 -1.80 9.90 -23.37
CA ILE A 113 -2.10 9.18 -24.61
C ILE A 113 -2.29 7.68 -24.34
N PHE A 114 -1.45 7.10 -23.48
CA PHE A 114 -1.47 5.67 -23.19
C PHE A 114 -2.47 5.27 -22.10
N MET A 115 -2.63 6.10 -21.07
CA MET A 115 -3.35 5.75 -19.84
C MET A 115 -4.62 6.57 -19.60
N GLY A 116 -4.92 7.56 -20.48
CA GLY A 116 -5.99 8.50 -20.22
C GLY A 116 -5.60 9.60 -19.21
N THR A 117 -6.51 10.51 -18.97
CA THR A 117 -6.33 11.59 -17.99
C THR A 117 -7.05 11.22 -16.69
N PRO A 118 -6.35 11.19 -15.55
CA PRO A 118 -7.00 10.93 -14.28
C PRO A 118 -8.03 12.02 -13.95
N PRO A 119 -9.19 11.66 -13.38
CA PRO A 119 -10.22 12.62 -13.04
C PRO A 119 -9.79 13.53 -11.88
N ASP A 120 -10.12 14.82 -11.96
CA ASP A 120 -9.91 15.75 -10.85
C ASP A 120 -10.95 15.55 -9.73
N LYS A 121 -12.12 15.00 -10.08
CA LYS A 121 -13.23 14.72 -9.19
C LYS A 121 -13.87 13.39 -9.55
N VAL A 122 -14.42 12.72 -8.54
CA VAL A 122 -15.04 11.41 -8.66
C VAL A 122 -16.43 11.41 -8.03
N ASP A 123 -17.29 10.52 -8.49
CA ASP A 123 -18.59 10.25 -7.90
C ASP A 123 -18.53 8.91 -7.17
N TRP A 124 -19.07 8.88 -5.95
CA TRP A 124 -19.06 7.68 -5.13
C TRP A 124 -20.43 7.34 -4.58
N SER A 125 -20.82 6.09 -4.71
CA SER A 125 -22.08 5.61 -4.14
C SER A 125 -21.90 4.29 -3.41
N PHE A 126 -22.61 4.13 -2.31
CA PHE A 126 -22.52 2.94 -1.46
C PHE A 126 -23.78 2.69 -0.66
N TYR A 127 -23.94 1.44 -0.23
CA TYR A 127 -25.00 1.05 0.71
C TYR A 127 -24.44 1.04 2.13
N GLN A 128 -25.09 1.73 3.04
CA GLN A 128 -24.76 1.70 4.46
C GLN A 128 -25.89 1.05 5.26
N ASN A 129 -25.53 0.30 6.30
CA ASN A 129 -26.51 -0.23 7.24
C ASN A 129 -27.09 0.94 8.06
N ILE A 130 -28.40 1.08 8.08
CA ILE A 130 -29.04 2.04 8.97
C ILE A 130 -28.87 1.51 10.40
N PRO A 131 -28.25 2.28 11.32
CA PRO A 131 -28.21 1.89 12.71
C PRO A 131 -29.64 1.67 13.20
N ASN A 132 -29.94 0.54 13.82
CA ASN A 132 -31.23 0.32 14.47
C ASN A 132 -31.41 1.45 15.50
N THR A 133 -32.12 2.49 15.13
CA THR A 133 -32.61 3.46 16.11
C THR A 133 -33.61 2.69 16.94
N THR A 134 -33.21 2.27 18.13
CA THR A 134 -34.13 1.78 19.16
C THR A 134 -35.27 2.79 19.23
N LYS A 135 -36.47 2.37 18.81
CA LYS A 135 -37.70 3.14 18.99
C LYS A 135 -37.78 3.50 20.46
N SER A 136 -37.42 4.71 20.81
CA SER A 136 -37.74 5.25 22.12
C SER A 136 -39.25 5.21 22.26
N LYS A 137 -39.76 4.26 23.03
CA LYS A 137 -41.16 4.21 23.43
C LYS A 137 -41.49 5.58 23.99
N LYS A 138 -42.27 6.38 23.28
CA LYS A 138 -42.95 7.57 23.82
C LYS A 138 -43.84 7.07 24.97
N LYS A 139 -43.33 7.07 26.20
CA LYS A 139 -44.17 7.00 27.39
C LYS A 139 -44.96 8.29 27.44
N GLY A 140 -46.26 8.14 27.21
CA GLY A 140 -47.21 9.24 27.33
C GLY A 140 -47.11 9.90 28.71
N LYS A 141 -46.87 11.20 28.70
CA LYS A 141 -46.96 12.03 29.92
C LYS A 141 -48.40 12.12 30.33
N LYS A 142 -48.82 11.34 31.34
CA LYS A 142 -49.95 11.71 32.20
C LYS A 142 -49.55 12.90 33.06
N LYS A 143 -50.24 14.03 32.85
CA LYS A 143 -50.17 15.20 33.73
C LYS A 143 -50.72 14.84 35.11
N SER A 144 -49.94 14.99 36.18
CA SER A 144 -50.44 15.22 37.51
C SER A 144 -49.77 16.47 38.09
N ARG A 145 -50.61 17.35 38.60
CA ARG A 145 -50.29 18.65 39.21
C ARG A 145 -49.85 18.50 40.66
N LYS A 146 -49.13 19.53 41.13
CA LYS A 146 -48.82 19.94 42.52
C LYS A 146 -47.58 19.28 43.14
N SER A 147 -46.68 19.95 43.84
CA SER A 147 -46.67 21.21 44.56
C SER A 147 -45.27 21.66 44.93
N LEU A 148 -45.12 22.96 45.20
CA LEU A 148 -43.90 23.62 45.72
C LEU A 148 -43.37 23.03 47.03
N LYS A 149 -42.04 23.02 47.24
CA LYS A 149 -41.38 23.80 48.35
C LYS A 149 -39.85 23.54 48.40
N THR A 150 -39.14 24.60 48.23
CA THR A 150 -38.03 25.24 48.96
C THR A 150 -36.86 24.45 49.57
N LYS A 151 -35.68 24.95 49.15
CA LYS A 151 -34.44 25.25 49.89
C LYS A 151 -33.69 24.16 50.69
N LYS A 152 -32.40 23.90 50.38
CA LYS A 152 -31.23 24.49 51.05
C LYS A 152 -29.91 23.95 50.56
N LYS A 153 -28.93 24.84 50.46
CA LYS A 153 -27.50 24.65 50.23
C LYS A 153 -26.86 23.73 51.29
N LYS A 154 -25.87 22.93 50.89
CA LYS A 154 -24.57 22.96 51.58
C LYS A 154 -23.51 22.18 50.79
N SER A 155 -22.34 22.78 50.80
CA SER A 155 -21.03 22.45 50.23
C SER A 155 -20.38 21.24 50.91
N ARG A 156 -19.51 20.51 50.18
CA ARG A 156 -18.10 20.31 50.47
C ARG A 156 -17.45 19.07 49.81
N LYS A 157 -16.36 19.38 49.17
CA LYS A 157 -15.03 18.67 49.04
C LYS A 157 -14.92 17.27 48.48
N SER A 158 -14.31 17.28 47.29
CA SER A 158 -13.09 16.55 46.82
C SER A 158 -12.86 15.09 47.24
N LYS A 159 -12.80 14.22 46.24
CA LYS A 159 -11.72 13.21 46.12
C LYS A 159 -11.46 12.85 44.64
N LYS A 160 -10.24 13.10 44.20
CA LYS A 160 -9.74 12.68 42.90
C LYS A 160 -9.68 11.15 42.84
N SER A 161 -10.33 10.54 41.88
CA SER A 161 -9.99 9.20 41.42
C SER A 161 -9.62 9.26 39.93
N LYS A 162 -8.41 8.83 39.62
CA LYS A 162 -7.91 8.68 38.27
C LYS A 162 -8.74 7.63 37.52
N LYS A 163 -9.57 8.04 36.58
CA LYS A 163 -10.18 7.14 35.62
C LYS A 163 -9.28 7.04 34.40
N THR A 164 -8.73 5.86 34.20
CA THR A 164 -8.07 5.38 32.97
C THR A 164 -9.00 5.58 31.79
N LYS A 165 -8.60 6.41 30.83
CA LYS A 165 -9.33 6.57 29.59
C LYS A 165 -9.09 5.33 28.72
N GLN A 166 -10.04 4.42 28.66
CA GLN A 166 -10.16 3.47 27.56
C GLN A 166 -10.39 4.27 26.28
N LYS A 167 -9.48 4.12 25.30
CA LYS A 167 -9.67 4.61 23.94
C LYS A 167 -10.88 3.88 23.35
N LYS A 168 -11.96 4.60 23.15
CA LYS A 168 -13.10 4.17 22.34
C LYS A 168 -12.57 3.97 20.90
N SER A 169 -12.86 2.79 20.33
CA SER A 169 -12.73 2.54 18.90
C SER A 169 -13.40 3.67 18.13
N SER A 170 -12.69 4.23 17.16
CA SER A 170 -13.24 5.26 16.25
C SER A 170 -14.41 4.64 15.47
N LYS A 171 -15.63 4.99 15.84
CA LYS A 171 -16.78 4.86 14.95
C LYS A 171 -16.49 5.69 13.70
N MET A 172 -16.62 5.09 12.51
CA MET A 172 -16.70 5.85 11.26
C MET A 172 -17.63 7.04 11.49
N LYS A 173 -17.09 8.25 11.46
CA LYS A 173 -17.89 9.44 11.26
C LYS A 173 -18.23 9.43 9.78
N GLY A 174 -19.49 9.18 9.43
CA GLY A 174 -19.97 9.43 8.09
C GLY A 174 -19.53 10.83 7.68
N GLY A 175 -18.99 10.98 6.47
CA GLY A 175 -18.56 12.25 5.92
C GLY A 175 -19.68 13.30 6.11
N ARG A 176 -19.28 14.55 6.30
CA ARG A 176 -20.21 15.67 6.43
C ARG A 176 -21.00 15.79 5.14
N ILE A 177 -22.30 15.60 5.19
CA ILE A 177 -23.20 15.73 4.05
C ILE A 177 -23.34 17.23 3.77
N GLU A 178 -22.73 17.70 2.68
CA GLU A 178 -22.95 19.04 2.12
C GLU A 178 -24.06 19.02 1.07
N ASP A 179 -24.60 20.15 0.66
CA ASP A 179 -25.84 20.32 -0.10
C ASP A 179 -25.97 19.56 -1.45
N ASP A 180 -24.87 19.00 -1.97
CA ASP A 180 -24.86 18.20 -3.21
C ASP A 180 -25.01 16.68 -2.98
N GLN A 181 -25.31 16.23 -1.76
CA GLN A 181 -25.42 14.83 -1.41
C GLN A 181 -26.89 14.39 -1.35
N VAL A 182 -27.25 13.39 -2.17
CA VAL A 182 -28.59 12.83 -2.19
C VAL A 182 -28.62 11.50 -1.45
N LEU A 183 -29.30 11.49 -0.29
CA LEU A 183 -29.61 10.27 0.45
C LEU A 183 -30.96 9.71 -0.05
N VAL A 184 -30.90 8.54 -0.69
CA VAL A 184 -32.12 7.81 -1.11
C VAL A 184 -32.30 6.58 -0.23
N ASN A 185 -33.37 6.55 0.57
CA ASN A 185 -33.73 5.37 1.34
C ASN A 185 -34.42 4.34 0.43
N THR A 186 -33.73 3.23 0.14
CA THR A 186 -34.34 2.09 -0.56
C THR A 186 -34.44 0.88 0.37
N LYS A 187 -35.60 0.23 0.39
CA LYS A 187 -35.77 -1.08 1.02
C LYS A 187 -35.31 -2.15 0.04
N ILE A 188 -34.19 -2.80 0.35
CA ILE A 188 -33.74 -3.94 -0.44
C ILE A 188 -34.19 -5.21 0.26
N PHE A 189 -34.99 -6.01 -0.44
CA PHE A 189 -35.40 -7.34 0.02
C PHE A 189 -34.32 -8.32 -0.43
N PRO A 190 -33.74 -9.14 0.47
CA PRO A 190 -32.81 -10.21 0.05
C PRO A 190 -33.60 -11.27 -0.75
N ASN A 191 -33.02 -11.68 -1.87
CA ASN A 191 -33.62 -12.70 -2.76
C ASN A 191 -33.70 -14.12 -2.18
N ASN A 192 -33.23 -14.36 -0.95
CA ASN A 192 -33.24 -15.68 -0.32
C ASN A 192 -33.92 -15.60 1.04
N GLY A 193 -35.19 -15.93 1.12
CA GLY A 193 -36.03 -16.39 2.24
C GLY A 193 -35.62 -16.11 3.71
N SER A 194 -34.69 -15.23 4.00
CA SER A 194 -34.24 -14.86 5.33
C SER A 194 -35.09 -13.68 5.85
N THR A 195 -35.79 -13.92 6.94
CA THR A 195 -36.75 -13.00 7.58
C THR A 195 -36.15 -11.80 8.28
N ALA A 196 -34.87 -11.54 8.18
CA ALA A 196 -34.21 -10.37 8.78
C ALA A 196 -33.92 -9.32 7.72
N THR A 197 -34.88 -8.44 7.45
CA THR A 197 -34.68 -7.24 6.61
C THR A 197 -33.82 -6.23 7.38
N LYS A 198 -32.52 -6.19 7.09
CA LYS A 198 -31.69 -5.02 7.47
C LYS A 198 -32.00 -3.90 6.47
N GLU A 199 -32.61 -2.84 6.95
CA GLU A 199 -32.78 -1.63 6.15
C GLU A 199 -31.40 -1.08 5.78
N LYS A 200 -31.12 -0.92 4.47
CA LYS A 200 -29.93 -0.27 3.96
C LYS A 200 -30.33 1.04 3.34
N SER A 201 -29.55 2.10 3.62
CA SER A 201 -29.66 3.35 2.90
C SER A 201 -28.62 3.42 1.80
N TYR A 202 -29.01 3.97 0.67
CA TYR A 202 -28.12 4.29 -0.45
C TYR A 202 -27.64 5.70 -0.29
N ALA A 203 -26.32 5.91 -0.32
CA ALA A 203 -25.71 7.23 -0.30
C ALA A 203 -24.96 7.45 -1.61
N ALA A 204 -25.21 8.57 -2.26
CA ALA A 204 -24.45 9.00 -3.45
C ALA A 204 -23.81 10.36 -3.15
N ILE A 205 -22.53 10.47 -3.43
CA ILE A 205 -21.71 11.67 -3.23
C ILE A 205 -21.14 12.02 -4.57
N LYS A 206 -21.23 13.28 -4.96
CA LYS A 206 -20.78 13.76 -6.27
C LYS A 206 -19.68 14.78 -6.12
N ASN A 207 -18.83 14.85 -7.15
CA ASN A 207 -17.81 15.88 -7.30
C ASN A 207 -16.80 15.98 -6.16
N ILE A 208 -16.47 14.86 -5.47
CA ILE A 208 -15.44 14.86 -4.43
C ILE A 208 -14.05 14.70 -5.05
N THR A 209 -13.04 15.27 -4.39
CA THR A 209 -11.65 15.08 -4.85
C THR A 209 -11.14 13.68 -4.51
N PRO A 210 -10.19 13.11 -5.26
CA PRO A 210 -9.55 11.84 -4.90
C PRO A 210 -8.96 11.83 -3.49
N GLN A 211 -8.46 12.96 -2.99
CA GLN A 211 -7.95 13.09 -1.62
C GLN A 211 -9.08 12.99 -0.58
N ASP A 212 -10.22 13.64 -0.81
CA ASP A 212 -11.38 13.57 0.10
C ASP A 212 -11.98 12.17 0.05
N PHE A 213 -12.05 11.54 -1.14
CA PHE A 213 -12.47 10.15 -1.26
C PHE A 213 -11.61 9.23 -0.40
N TYR A 214 -10.28 9.32 -0.50
CA TYR A 214 -9.37 8.53 0.33
C TYR A 214 -9.55 8.79 1.81
N LYS A 215 -9.61 10.06 2.21
CA LYS A 215 -9.66 10.48 3.62
C LYS A 215 -10.97 10.11 4.29
N ASP A 216 -12.11 10.29 3.60
CA ASP A 216 -13.42 10.21 4.22
C ASP A 216 -14.11 8.85 4.04
N PHE A 217 -13.77 8.11 2.98
CA PHE A 217 -14.42 6.84 2.63
C PHE A 217 -13.51 5.61 2.68
N ILE A 218 -12.19 5.78 2.58
CA ILE A 218 -11.25 4.66 2.66
C ILE A 218 -10.69 4.57 4.08
N ASN A 219 -11.17 3.59 4.84
CA ASN A 219 -10.70 3.36 6.21
C ASN A 219 -9.39 2.57 6.24
N TYR A 220 -8.38 3.06 5.52
CA TYR A 220 -7.06 2.44 5.43
C TYR A 220 -5.97 3.49 5.47
N ASN A 221 -5.21 3.55 6.58
CA ASN A 221 -4.10 4.48 6.72
C ASN A 221 -2.79 3.81 6.26
N CYS A 222 -2.28 4.23 5.12
CA CYS A 222 -1.02 3.71 4.57
C CYS A 222 0.19 4.03 5.46
N ASP A 223 0.18 5.12 6.24
CA ASP A 223 1.29 5.53 7.11
C ASP A 223 1.44 4.67 8.37
N ASP A 224 0.43 3.89 8.73
CA ASP A 224 0.51 2.94 9.85
C ASP A 224 1.21 1.64 9.46
N LYS A 225 1.53 1.46 8.20
CA LYS A 225 2.19 0.26 7.68
C LYS A 225 3.70 0.38 7.76
N ILE A 226 4.35 -0.75 7.99
CA ILE A 226 5.80 -0.89 7.95
C ILE A 226 6.20 -2.07 7.08
N SER A 227 7.36 -1.95 6.45
CA SER A 227 7.96 -3.00 5.63
C SER A 227 8.90 -3.85 6.49
N LEU A 228 8.52 -5.10 6.72
CA LEU A 228 9.38 -6.12 7.30
C LEU A 228 10.07 -6.87 6.17
N ILE A 229 11.38 -7.09 6.27
CA ILE A 229 12.15 -7.89 5.31
C ILE A 229 12.80 -9.08 6.01
N ASN A 230 13.07 -10.10 5.23
CA ASN A 230 13.89 -11.22 5.64
C ASN A 230 15.09 -11.38 4.71
N PHE A 231 16.23 -10.90 5.17
CA PHE A 231 17.53 -11.07 4.54
C PHE A 231 18.49 -11.73 5.53
N PRO A 232 18.54 -13.08 5.58
CA PRO A 232 19.30 -13.85 6.57
C PRO A 232 20.79 -13.94 6.20
N HIS A 233 21.51 -12.84 6.17
CA HIS A 233 22.93 -12.79 5.84
C HIS A 233 23.71 -11.98 6.89
N LYS A 234 24.96 -12.37 7.18
CA LYS A 234 25.83 -11.71 8.17
C LYS A 234 26.04 -10.23 7.93
N SER A 235 26.00 -9.77 6.67
CA SER A 235 26.10 -8.35 6.31
C SER A 235 24.83 -7.55 6.61
N ARG A 236 23.74 -8.22 6.97
CA ARG A 236 22.42 -7.59 7.24
C ARG A 236 21.81 -8.16 8.52
N PRO A 237 22.36 -7.83 9.71
CA PRO A 237 21.85 -8.34 10.99
C PRO A 237 20.35 -8.11 11.18
N TYR A 238 19.68 -9.06 11.83
CA TYR A 238 18.28 -8.92 12.23
C TYR A 238 18.09 -7.80 13.27
N TYR A 239 16.88 -7.28 13.35
CA TYR A 239 16.45 -6.21 14.25
C TYR A 239 17.25 -4.92 14.04
N LYS A 240 17.59 -4.63 12.79
CA LYS A 240 18.15 -3.38 12.34
C LYS A 240 17.22 -2.71 11.33
N LYS A 241 17.27 -1.38 11.31
CA LYS A 241 16.55 -0.54 10.36
C LYS A 241 17.48 -0.22 9.19
N TYR A 242 17.03 -0.53 7.98
CA TYR A 242 17.77 -0.27 6.73
C TYR A 242 17.04 0.78 5.92
N GLN A 243 17.80 1.58 5.20
CA GLN A 243 17.30 2.57 4.25
C GLN A 243 17.97 2.36 2.90
N VAL A 244 17.18 2.27 1.85
CA VAL A 244 17.70 2.20 0.48
C VAL A 244 17.70 3.60 -0.10
N GLN A 245 18.88 4.16 -0.31
CA GLN A 245 19.04 5.52 -0.86
C GLN A 245 18.51 5.59 -2.29
N TYR A 246 17.93 6.75 -2.63
CA TYR A 246 17.38 7.04 -3.95
C TYR A 246 16.26 6.09 -4.42
N SER A 247 15.66 5.35 -3.51
CA SER A 247 14.53 4.44 -3.78
C SER A 247 13.16 5.13 -3.76
N ASN A 248 13.11 6.40 -4.14
CA ASN A 248 11.89 7.20 -4.09
C ASN A 248 11.27 7.39 -5.49
N ASN A 249 9.98 7.74 -5.53
CA ASN A 249 9.27 8.11 -6.76
C ASN A 249 8.90 9.59 -6.82
N MET A 250 9.13 10.32 -5.73
CA MET A 250 8.79 11.74 -5.60
C MET A 250 9.91 12.52 -4.92
N ASP A 251 9.96 13.81 -5.21
CA ASP A 251 10.85 14.74 -4.54
C ASP A 251 10.32 15.09 -3.15
N ASN A 252 11.22 15.28 -2.20
CA ASN A 252 10.96 15.61 -0.79
C ASN A 252 10.29 14.51 0.04
N ASN A 253 10.21 13.28 -0.46
CA ASN A 253 9.70 12.15 0.30
C ASN A 253 10.84 11.27 0.81
N ASN A 254 10.56 10.48 1.85
CA ASN A 254 11.55 9.60 2.44
C ASN A 254 11.82 8.39 1.55
N ASP A 255 13.07 7.99 1.50
CA ASP A 255 13.47 6.72 0.89
C ASP A 255 12.86 5.52 1.61
N SER A 256 12.87 4.37 0.92
CA SER A 256 12.32 3.12 1.47
C SER A 256 13.05 2.70 2.74
N ILE A 257 12.28 2.42 3.78
CA ILE A 257 12.76 1.95 5.08
C ILE A 257 12.26 0.53 5.32
N TYR A 258 13.16 -0.33 5.78
CA TYR A 258 12.91 -1.72 6.07
C TYR A 258 13.40 -2.11 7.45
N ILE A 259 12.72 -3.07 8.08
CA ILE A 259 13.19 -3.71 9.31
C ILE A 259 13.50 -5.17 8.97
N ASN A 260 14.77 -5.59 9.11
CA ASN A 260 15.17 -6.97 8.88
C ASN A 260 14.85 -7.82 10.10
N VAL A 261 14.07 -8.89 9.91
CA VAL A 261 13.62 -9.79 10.99
C VAL A 261 13.66 -11.27 10.55
N PRO A 262 13.68 -12.20 11.49
CA PRO A 262 13.51 -13.63 11.18
C PRO A 262 12.18 -13.91 10.46
N PRO A 263 12.08 -14.97 9.61
CA PRO A 263 10.87 -15.29 8.86
C PRO A 263 9.66 -15.53 9.77
N GLN A 264 9.85 -16.17 10.91
CA GLN A 264 8.77 -16.41 11.88
C GLN A 264 8.10 -15.11 12.36
N VAL A 265 8.88 -14.04 12.59
CA VAL A 265 8.33 -12.74 13.00
C VAL A 265 7.43 -12.16 11.92
N ILE A 266 7.80 -12.31 10.64
CA ILE A 266 6.98 -11.90 9.50
C ILE A 266 5.69 -12.73 9.45
N MET A 267 5.79 -14.04 9.55
CA MET A 267 4.64 -14.96 9.53
C MET A 267 3.66 -14.69 10.68
N ASP A 268 4.17 -14.44 11.88
CA ASP A 268 3.34 -14.12 13.05
C ASP A 268 2.58 -12.79 12.86
N ALA A 269 3.26 -11.77 12.32
CA ALA A 269 2.62 -10.49 12.02
C ALA A 269 1.58 -10.63 10.90
N ALA A 270 1.89 -11.41 9.86
CA ALA A 270 0.99 -11.74 8.77
C ALA A 270 -0.27 -12.47 9.26
N ALA A 271 -0.10 -13.49 10.07
CA ALA A 271 -1.23 -14.22 10.64
C ALA A 271 -2.14 -13.34 11.51
N LYS A 272 -1.54 -12.43 12.31
CA LYS A 272 -2.32 -11.46 13.11
C LYS A 272 -3.09 -10.49 12.22
N SER A 273 -2.49 -10.00 11.13
CA SER A 273 -3.15 -9.13 10.16
C SER A 273 -4.37 -9.82 9.56
N ILE A 274 -4.23 -11.02 9.02
CA ILE A 274 -5.32 -11.80 8.40
C ILE A 274 -6.43 -12.10 9.43
N LYS A 275 -6.10 -12.51 10.66
CA LYS A 275 -7.09 -12.76 11.72
C LYS A 275 -7.91 -11.52 12.08
N ASN A 276 -7.38 -10.34 11.81
CA ASN A 276 -8.08 -9.07 12.01
C ASN A 276 -8.74 -8.53 10.72
N GLY A 277 -8.86 -9.37 9.69
CA GLY A 277 -9.55 -9.01 8.44
C GLY A 277 -8.76 -8.07 7.53
N GLU A 278 -7.43 -8.02 7.67
CA GLU A 278 -6.57 -7.12 6.92
C GLU A 278 -5.58 -7.92 6.06
N ALA A 279 -5.79 -7.91 4.75
CA ALA A 279 -4.88 -8.48 3.76
C ALA A 279 -3.60 -7.62 3.67
N MET A 280 -2.51 -8.18 3.15
CA MET A 280 -1.23 -7.47 3.13
C MET A 280 -0.46 -7.68 1.84
N TRP A 281 0.18 -6.61 1.41
CA TRP A 281 1.12 -6.62 0.31
C TRP A 281 2.42 -7.32 0.70
N PHE A 282 2.96 -8.15 -0.20
CA PHE A 282 4.27 -8.78 -0.02
C PHE A 282 5.06 -8.79 -1.32
N GLY A 283 6.38 -8.84 -1.19
CA GLY A 283 7.32 -8.95 -2.30
C GLY A 283 8.10 -10.25 -2.24
N SER A 284 8.24 -10.91 -3.37
CA SER A 284 8.87 -12.24 -3.50
C SER A 284 9.65 -12.40 -4.80
N ASP A 285 10.35 -13.52 -4.91
CA ASP A 285 10.92 -14.04 -6.15
C ASP A 285 9.94 -15.04 -6.76
N VAL A 286 9.06 -14.55 -7.63
CA VAL A 286 7.97 -15.34 -8.20
C VAL A 286 8.42 -16.26 -9.33
N ASP A 287 9.65 -16.10 -9.81
CA ASP A 287 10.21 -16.96 -10.89
C ASP A 287 10.73 -18.30 -10.36
N LYS A 288 10.65 -18.55 -9.05
CA LYS A 288 11.20 -19.72 -8.40
C LYS A 288 10.13 -20.67 -7.88
N ASN A 289 10.17 -21.94 -8.31
CA ASN A 289 9.32 -23.00 -7.79
C ASN A 289 7.82 -22.65 -7.82
N VAL A 290 7.34 -22.10 -8.92
CA VAL A 290 5.94 -21.74 -9.14
C VAL A 290 5.37 -22.51 -10.32
N HIS A 291 4.22 -23.16 -10.11
CA HIS A 291 3.42 -23.75 -11.18
C HIS A 291 2.25 -22.80 -11.51
N HIS A 292 2.47 -21.95 -12.50
CA HIS A 292 1.55 -20.85 -12.81
C HIS A 292 0.15 -21.32 -13.19
N ILE A 293 0.02 -22.38 -14.01
CA ILE A 293 -1.28 -22.89 -14.47
C ILE A 293 -2.15 -23.31 -13.29
N ASN A 294 -1.60 -24.08 -12.35
CA ASN A 294 -2.37 -24.56 -11.19
C ASN A 294 -2.40 -23.58 -10.02
N GLY A 295 -1.69 -22.43 -10.13
CA GLY A 295 -1.62 -21.46 -9.04
C GLY A 295 -0.94 -22.02 -7.78
N ILE A 296 0.15 -22.78 -7.92
CA ILE A 296 0.87 -23.42 -6.80
C ILE A 296 2.26 -22.79 -6.67
N MET A 297 2.60 -22.39 -5.46
CA MET A 297 3.91 -21.88 -5.04
C MET A 297 4.46 -22.82 -3.96
N ASP A 298 5.32 -23.76 -4.36
CA ASP A 298 5.85 -24.79 -3.46
C ASP A 298 7.29 -25.13 -3.83
N THR A 299 8.17 -25.25 -2.83
CA THR A 299 9.58 -25.62 -3.03
C THR A 299 9.75 -26.99 -3.69
N GLU A 300 8.77 -27.87 -3.49
CA GLU A 300 8.77 -29.23 -4.06
C GLU A 300 8.09 -29.32 -5.44
N SER A 301 7.61 -28.19 -6.00
CA SER A 301 6.92 -28.18 -7.31
C SER A 301 7.83 -28.62 -8.48
N ILE A 302 9.15 -28.47 -8.32
CA ILE A 302 10.16 -28.89 -9.30
C ILE A 302 11.30 -29.59 -8.54
N ASN A 303 11.51 -30.88 -8.82
CA ASN A 303 12.63 -31.63 -8.25
C ASN A 303 13.87 -31.55 -9.18
N TYR A 304 14.67 -30.52 -8.98
CA TYR A 304 15.89 -30.29 -9.77
C TYR A 304 16.90 -31.39 -9.60
N LYS A 305 17.02 -32.00 -8.41
CA LYS A 305 17.96 -33.09 -8.15
C LYS A 305 17.64 -34.34 -8.97
N GLU A 306 16.39 -34.75 -9.00
CA GLU A 306 15.97 -35.88 -9.83
C GLU A 306 16.04 -35.58 -11.31
N THR A 307 15.81 -34.34 -11.74
CA THR A 307 15.78 -33.95 -13.14
C THR A 307 17.19 -33.85 -13.74
N PHE A 308 18.14 -33.26 -12.99
CA PHE A 308 19.46 -32.90 -13.49
C PHE A 308 20.64 -33.64 -12.82
N ASP A 309 20.37 -34.44 -11.78
CA ASP A 309 21.39 -35.07 -10.92
C ASP A 309 22.37 -34.06 -10.29
N ILE A 310 21.90 -32.85 -10.02
CA ILE A 310 22.66 -31.77 -9.37
C ILE A 310 21.83 -31.08 -8.31
N ASP A 311 22.47 -30.70 -7.20
CA ASP A 311 21.86 -29.87 -6.18
C ASP A 311 21.94 -28.39 -6.60
N LEU A 312 20.79 -27.73 -6.75
CA LEU A 312 20.68 -26.30 -7.01
C LEU A 312 20.28 -25.55 -5.75
N GLU A 313 20.84 -25.92 -4.62
CA GLU A 313 20.51 -25.33 -3.34
C GLU A 313 21.47 -24.21 -2.95
N ILE A 314 20.96 -22.99 -2.98
CA ILE A 314 21.58 -21.83 -2.36
C ILE A 314 20.66 -21.32 -1.26
N ASP A 315 21.21 -21.07 -0.05
CA ASP A 315 20.40 -20.49 1.02
C ASP A 315 19.94 -19.07 0.66
N LYS A 316 18.81 -18.66 1.25
CA LYS A 316 18.17 -17.38 0.98
C LYS A 316 19.09 -16.18 1.15
N GLY A 317 19.94 -16.18 2.17
CA GLY A 317 20.86 -15.08 2.45
C GLY A 317 21.91 -14.91 1.37
N ASN A 318 22.55 -16.03 0.98
CA ASN A 318 23.52 -16.05 -0.09
C ASN A 318 22.87 -15.81 -1.46
N ALA A 319 21.66 -16.31 -1.71
CA ALA A 319 20.93 -16.01 -2.94
C ALA A 319 20.72 -14.50 -3.13
N LEU A 320 20.27 -13.80 -2.09
CA LEU A 320 20.11 -12.33 -2.12
C LEU A 320 21.46 -11.60 -2.25
N TYR A 321 22.48 -12.07 -1.54
CA TYR A 321 23.81 -11.47 -1.57
C TYR A 321 24.49 -11.59 -2.95
N THR A 322 24.35 -12.72 -3.61
CA THR A 322 24.91 -13.00 -4.93
C THR A 322 24.01 -12.59 -6.10
N LYS A 323 22.82 -12.03 -5.80
CA LYS A 323 21.79 -11.70 -6.79
C LYS A 323 21.22 -12.92 -7.56
N ALA A 324 21.36 -14.13 -7.02
CA ALA A 324 20.69 -15.32 -7.51
C ALA A 324 19.19 -15.33 -7.16
N GLY A 325 18.78 -14.53 -6.17
CA GLY A 325 17.40 -14.24 -5.82
C GLY A 325 17.15 -12.73 -5.72
N ALA A 326 15.96 -12.30 -6.07
CA ALA A 326 15.57 -10.88 -6.02
C ALA A 326 14.07 -10.72 -5.73
N VAL A 327 13.67 -9.56 -5.20
CA VAL A 327 12.25 -9.16 -5.19
C VAL A 327 11.90 -8.71 -6.59
N ASN A 328 11.27 -9.58 -7.36
CA ASN A 328 10.88 -9.29 -8.75
C ASN A 328 9.38 -9.05 -8.92
N HIS A 329 8.54 -9.49 -7.96
CA HIS A 329 7.10 -9.32 -8.04
C HIS A 329 6.44 -9.07 -6.68
N ALA A 330 5.29 -8.41 -6.72
CA ALA A 330 4.49 -8.12 -5.54
C ALA A 330 3.05 -8.62 -5.70
N MET A 331 2.54 -9.23 -4.63
CA MET A 331 1.19 -9.81 -4.57
C MET A 331 0.55 -9.50 -3.22
N VAL A 332 -0.65 -10.04 -2.99
CA VAL A 332 -1.41 -9.87 -1.75
C VAL A 332 -1.64 -11.20 -1.05
N ILE A 333 -1.23 -11.31 0.23
CA ILE A 333 -1.64 -12.42 1.10
C ILE A 333 -2.99 -12.06 1.71
N LYS A 334 -4.01 -12.91 1.49
CA LYS A 334 -5.37 -12.68 1.99
C LYS A 334 -5.93 -13.78 2.89
N GLY A 335 -5.18 -14.86 3.07
CA GLY A 335 -5.61 -15.96 3.94
C GLY A 335 -4.46 -16.89 4.31
N PHE A 336 -4.72 -17.78 5.25
CA PHE A 336 -3.82 -18.88 5.58
C PHE A 336 -4.59 -20.10 6.11
N ASN A 337 -3.98 -21.27 6.02
CA ASN A 337 -4.45 -22.49 6.63
C ASN A 337 -3.54 -22.91 7.80
N CYS A 338 -4.15 -23.39 8.86
CA CYS A 338 -3.46 -23.87 10.05
C CYS A 338 -3.83 -25.32 10.34
N GLU A 339 -2.86 -26.22 10.40
CA GLU A 339 -3.12 -27.57 10.83
C GLU A 339 -3.25 -27.64 12.35
N LYS A 340 -4.37 -28.22 12.82
CA LYS A 340 -4.67 -28.41 14.25
C LYS A 340 -4.45 -27.15 15.10
N GLY A 341 -4.58 -25.97 14.50
CA GLY A 341 -4.43 -24.67 15.17
C GLY A 341 -3.00 -24.31 15.60
N LYS A 342 -1.97 -25.04 15.17
CA LYS A 342 -0.59 -24.83 15.65
C LYS A 342 0.38 -24.32 14.60
N HIS A 343 0.34 -24.88 13.39
CA HIS A 343 1.29 -24.52 12.34
C HIS A 343 0.58 -24.05 11.10
N ILE A 344 1.02 -22.89 10.57
CA ILE A 344 0.57 -22.40 9.26
C ILE A 344 1.33 -23.22 8.22
N ASN A 345 0.59 -23.94 7.39
CA ASN A 345 1.18 -24.76 6.33
C ASN A 345 0.97 -24.17 4.94
N LYS A 346 -0.05 -23.33 4.74
CA LYS A 346 -0.39 -22.74 3.45
C LYS A 346 -0.88 -21.32 3.61
N TRP A 347 -0.64 -20.50 2.58
CA TRP A 347 -1.07 -19.12 2.47
C TRP A 347 -1.88 -18.93 1.19
N TRP A 348 -2.95 -18.15 1.26
CA TRP A 348 -3.77 -17.80 0.11
C TRP A 348 -3.30 -16.46 -0.44
N VAL A 349 -2.90 -16.45 -1.71
CA VAL A 349 -2.32 -15.31 -2.41
C VAL A 349 -3.22 -14.88 -3.55
N GLU A 350 -3.35 -13.57 -3.74
CA GLU A 350 -3.97 -12.95 -4.91
C GLU A 350 -2.90 -12.25 -5.73
N ASN A 351 -2.82 -12.61 -7.02
CA ASN A 351 -1.92 -12.02 -7.98
C ASN A 351 -2.63 -10.93 -8.81
N SER A 352 -1.87 -10.11 -9.52
CA SER A 352 -2.38 -9.02 -10.37
C SER A 352 -2.39 -9.34 -11.87
N TRP A 353 -2.18 -10.60 -12.26
CA TRP A 353 -2.11 -11.01 -13.66
C TRP A 353 -3.45 -11.42 -14.28
N GLY A 354 -4.56 -11.10 -13.61
CA GLY A 354 -5.90 -11.50 -14.08
C GLY A 354 -6.20 -12.98 -13.83
N ASP A 355 -7.11 -13.55 -14.64
CA ASP A 355 -7.63 -14.90 -14.47
C ASP A 355 -6.78 -15.94 -15.26
N GLU A 356 -5.47 -15.75 -15.36
CA GLU A 356 -4.58 -16.55 -16.20
C GLU A 356 -4.34 -17.98 -15.71
N ASN A 357 -4.83 -18.35 -14.52
CA ASN A 357 -4.68 -19.68 -13.96
C ASN A 357 -6.03 -20.33 -13.61
N ASP A 358 -6.02 -21.65 -13.33
CA ASP A 358 -7.21 -22.42 -12.95
C ASP A 358 -7.88 -21.95 -11.65
N ASN A 359 -7.20 -21.07 -10.87
CA ASN A 359 -7.68 -20.51 -9.61
C ASN A 359 -8.09 -19.04 -9.71
N TYR A 360 -8.44 -18.54 -10.89
CA TYR A 360 -8.88 -17.15 -11.11
C TYR A 360 -7.90 -16.11 -10.55
N GLY A 361 -6.62 -16.23 -10.93
CA GLY A 361 -5.56 -15.32 -10.49
C GLY A 361 -5.10 -15.51 -9.05
N ASN A 362 -5.57 -16.54 -8.35
CA ASN A 362 -5.13 -16.85 -6.99
C ASN A 362 -4.10 -17.98 -6.98
N TYR A 363 -3.26 -17.96 -5.92
CA TYR A 363 -2.23 -18.95 -5.69
C TYR A 363 -2.33 -19.53 -4.28
N VAL A 364 -1.92 -20.79 -4.12
CA VAL A 364 -1.69 -21.43 -2.84
C VAL A 364 -0.18 -21.53 -2.65
N MET A 365 0.32 -20.83 -1.65
CA MET A 365 1.74 -20.79 -1.31
C MET A 365 2.01 -21.64 -0.07
N SER A 366 2.96 -22.58 -0.15
CA SER A 366 3.39 -23.36 1.00
C SER A 366 4.24 -22.52 1.96
N THR A 367 4.27 -22.89 3.25
CA THR A 367 5.15 -22.19 4.21
C THR A 367 6.63 -22.34 3.90
N PRO A 368 7.16 -23.47 3.44
CA PRO A 368 8.55 -23.57 2.95
C PRO A 368 8.85 -22.59 1.83
N TRP A 369 7.93 -22.43 0.88
CA TRP A 369 8.09 -21.44 -0.18
C TRP A 369 8.08 -20.01 0.37
N PHE A 370 7.19 -19.70 1.30
CA PHE A 370 7.16 -18.39 1.99
C PHE A 370 8.52 -18.10 2.65
N GLU A 371 9.06 -19.03 3.41
CA GLU A 371 10.34 -18.85 4.09
C GLU A 371 11.51 -18.64 3.12
N ARG A 372 11.48 -19.32 1.98
CA ARG A 372 12.55 -19.26 1.00
C ARG A 372 12.46 -18.03 0.08
N HIS A 373 11.28 -17.69 -0.43
CA HIS A 373 11.10 -16.74 -1.54
C HIS A 373 10.35 -15.46 -1.20
N VAL A 374 9.72 -15.34 -0.03
CA VAL A 374 9.13 -14.08 0.43
C VAL A 374 10.19 -13.24 1.13
N TYR A 375 10.51 -12.11 0.55
CA TYR A 375 11.57 -11.23 1.08
C TYR A 375 11.05 -10.02 1.83
N GLN A 376 9.82 -9.59 1.56
CA GLN A 376 9.20 -8.43 2.17
C GLN A 376 7.72 -8.66 2.42
N VAL A 377 7.22 -8.19 3.57
CA VAL A 377 5.79 -8.11 3.87
C VAL A 377 5.50 -6.73 4.47
N VAL A 378 4.39 -6.14 4.08
CA VAL A 378 3.92 -4.86 4.61
C VAL A 378 2.76 -5.10 5.55
N VAL A 379 2.94 -4.73 6.82
CA VAL A 379 1.95 -4.95 7.88
C VAL A 379 1.70 -3.68 8.69
N ASP A 380 0.54 -3.60 9.32
CA ASP A 380 0.26 -2.54 10.29
C ASP A 380 1.15 -2.72 11.55
N LYS A 381 1.69 -1.61 12.04
CA LYS A 381 2.49 -1.56 13.28
C LYS A 381 1.82 -2.27 14.45
N LYS A 382 0.48 -2.24 14.54
CA LYS A 382 -0.28 -2.87 15.64
C LYS A 382 -0.14 -4.39 15.69
N PHE A 383 0.26 -5.04 14.59
CA PHE A 383 0.45 -6.49 14.51
C PHE A 383 1.88 -6.94 14.83
N CYS A 384 2.82 -6.00 14.90
CA CYS A 384 4.21 -6.29 15.21
C CYS A 384 4.47 -6.44 16.71
N ASP A 385 5.48 -7.23 17.06
CA ASP A 385 5.94 -7.37 18.43
C ASP A 385 6.70 -6.12 18.94
N LYS A 386 6.88 -6.03 20.25
CA LYS A 386 7.57 -4.88 20.89
C LYS A 386 9.03 -4.74 20.45
N LYS A 387 9.72 -5.85 20.20
CA LYS A 387 11.13 -5.86 19.79
C LYS A 387 11.27 -5.29 18.38
N THR A 388 10.41 -5.71 17.46
CA THR A 388 10.35 -5.17 16.09
C THR A 388 10.01 -3.67 16.09
N LEU A 389 9.03 -3.24 16.88
CA LEU A 389 8.64 -1.82 16.96
C LEU A 389 9.75 -0.94 17.57
N ALA A 390 10.56 -1.47 18.48
CA ALA A 390 11.68 -0.73 19.06
C ALA A 390 12.74 -0.35 18.00
N VAL A 391 12.87 -1.15 16.93
CA VAL A 391 13.80 -0.89 15.81
C VAL A 391 13.46 0.40 15.06
N LEU A 392 12.19 0.83 15.03
CA LEU A 392 11.79 2.07 14.36
C LEU A 392 12.50 3.31 14.93
N LYS A 393 12.91 3.27 16.19
CA LYS A 393 13.63 4.36 16.87
C LYS A 393 15.12 4.39 16.55
N GLN A 394 15.67 3.34 15.96
CA GLN A 394 17.09 3.27 15.59
C GLN A 394 17.40 4.19 14.41
N LYS A 395 18.66 4.64 14.33
CA LYS A 395 19.19 5.25 13.11
C LYS A 395 19.23 4.16 12.01
N ALA A 396 18.80 4.50 10.81
CA ALA A 396 18.86 3.57 9.70
C ALA A 396 20.31 3.34 9.25
N VAL A 397 20.60 2.12 8.86
CA VAL A 397 21.80 1.76 8.11
C VAL A 397 21.49 2.04 6.64
N ALA A 398 22.36 2.82 5.98
CA ALA A 398 22.24 3.14 4.56
C ALA A 398 22.87 2.05 3.70
#